data_68455f52d011de828deec0bb9710566d
#
_entry.id   68455f52d011de828deec0bb9710566d
#
_cell.length_a   1.000
_cell.length_b   1.000
_cell.length_c   1.000
_cell.angle_alpha   90.00
_cell.angle_beta   90.00
_cell.angle_gamma   90.00
#
_symmetry.space_group_name_H-M   'P 1'
#
loop_
_entity.id
_entity.type
_entity.pdbx_description
1 polymer ?
#
loop_
_entity_poly.entity_id
_entity_poly.type
_entity_poly.pdbx_seq_one_letter_code
_entity_poly.pdbx_strand_id
1 'polypeptide(L)'
;MSERKGMALFAALLMIGLTTCANMAKGEISAAEFKDMLQSRILEVLDEWRVEDQYAVMFFIYPNEEYEYRGYSNIPEFKMLYKNESEMEHNVNPFFRASGDDEERWNPAFWSYDRQWPVIEFEEPNPMADALIDWYESTGVQDIGGESSDVFDENMRYIGTGPNGLPELLKLVTEITKELQTDGVIEAKFGRKLPVILADFDCTWYMINATAEANPNGEAEAYIQACLRHGDISEDQLVRNN
;
A
#
# COMPACT_ATOMS: atom_id res chain seq x y z
N MET A 1 26.24 -16.20 16.93
CA MET A 1 26.40 -16.90 15.64
C MET A 1 25.11 -16.85 14.78
N SER A 2 24.16 -16.03 15.13
CA SER A 2 22.84 -15.91 14.45
C SER A 2 22.77 -14.79 13.40
N GLU A 3 23.56 -13.72 13.55
CA GLU A 3 23.48 -12.53 12.69
C GLU A 3 23.96 -12.72 11.23
N ARG A 4 24.74 -13.76 10.94
CA ARG A 4 25.24 -13.98 9.57
C ARG A 4 24.25 -14.67 8.61
N LYS A 5 23.18 -15.27 9.11
CA LYS A 5 22.22 -15.97 8.24
C LYS A 5 21.17 -15.02 7.63
N GLY A 6 20.79 -13.95 8.31
CA GLY A 6 19.85 -12.95 7.79
C GLY A 6 20.43 -12.14 6.64
N MET A 7 21.68 -11.72 6.74
CA MET A 7 22.36 -10.95 5.68
C MET A 7 22.58 -11.75 4.39
N ALA A 8 22.73 -13.07 4.47
CA ALA A 8 22.93 -13.90 3.28
C ALA A 8 21.64 -14.10 2.47
N LEU A 9 20.49 -14.10 3.13
CA LEU A 9 19.20 -14.20 2.45
C LEU A 9 18.83 -12.89 1.71
N PHE A 10 19.11 -11.74 2.31
CA PHE A 10 18.92 -10.42 1.70
C PHE A 10 19.81 -10.23 0.45
N ALA A 11 21.07 -10.65 0.52
CA ALA A 11 21.99 -10.54 -0.61
C ALA A 11 21.64 -11.48 -1.78
N ALA A 12 21.00 -12.62 -1.52
CA ALA A 12 20.60 -13.55 -2.56
C ALA A 12 19.36 -13.08 -3.35
N LEU A 13 18.41 -12.41 -2.71
CA LEU A 13 17.24 -11.82 -3.39
C LEU A 13 17.63 -10.60 -4.26
N LEU A 14 18.57 -9.78 -3.81
CA LEU A 14 19.02 -8.59 -4.56
C LEU A 14 19.73 -8.92 -5.88
N MET A 15 20.33 -10.09 -6.00
CA MET A 15 21.09 -10.47 -7.20
C MET A 15 20.22 -11.01 -8.35
N ILE A 16 18.97 -11.35 -8.11
CA ILE A 16 18.06 -11.85 -9.16
C ILE A 16 17.39 -10.70 -9.91
N GLY A 17 17.18 -9.54 -9.27
CA GLY A 17 16.45 -8.39 -9.84
C GLY A 17 17.21 -7.55 -10.87
N LEU A 18 18.54 -7.61 -10.92
CA LEU A 18 19.36 -6.69 -11.73
C LEU A 18 19.59 -7.10 -13.19
N THR A 19 19.09 -8.26 -13.62
CA THR A 19 19.46 -8.78 -14.98
C THR A 19 18.34 -8.66 -16.02
N THR A 20 17.13 -8.23 -15.67
CA THR A 20 15.96 -8.27 -16.59
C THR A 20 15.52 -6.92 -17.17
N CYS A 21 16.03 -5.80 -16.71
CA CYS A 21 15.57 -4.46 -17.19
C CYS A 21 16.09 -4.00 -18.54
N ALA A 22 16.88 -4.77 -19.29
CA ALA A 22 17.65 -4.25 -20.43
C ALA A 22 17.00 -4.38 -21.82
N ASN A 23 15.88 -5.08 -22.02
CA ASN A 23 15.25 -5.22 -23.35
C ASN A 23 13.75 -5.57 -23.26
N MET A 24 12.92 -4.71 -22.72
CA MET A 24 11.48 -4.85 -22.93
C MET A 24 11.09 -4.18 -24.25
N ALA A 25 11.00 -4.96 -25.32
CA ALA A 25 10.12 -4.61 -26.42
C ALA A 25 8.71 -4.43 -25.84
N LYS A 26 7.89 -3.46 -26.35
CA LYS A 26 6.46 -3.33 -26.02
C LYS A 26 5.82 -4.73 -26.11
N GLY A 27 5.68 -5.42 -25.01
CA GLY A 27 5.27 -6.81 -24.95
C GLY A 27 4.50 -7.06 -23.65
N GLU A 28 3.58 -7.94 -23.72
CA GLU A 28 2.74 -8.41 -22.64
C GLU A 28 3.60 -8.75 -21.40
N ILE A 29 3.39 -8.03 -20.30
CA ILE A 29 3.98 -8.40 -19.02
C ILE A 29 3.03 -9.38 -18.31
N SER A 30 3.55 -10.48 -17.82
CA SER A 30 2.75 -11.42 -17.04
C SER A 30 2.48 -10.89 -15.61
N ALA A 31 1.43 -11.39 -14.98
CA ALA A 31 1.11 -11.05 -13.60
C ALA A 31 2.27 -11.40 -12.63
N ALA A 32 2.99 -12.50 -12.90
CA ALA A 32 4.13 -12.89 -12.07
C ALA A 32 5.30 -11.91 -12.23
N GLU A 33 5.62 -11.51 -13.46
CA GLU A 33 6.69 -10.54 -13.72
C GLU A 33 6.38 -9.18 -13.09
N PHE A 34 5.14 -8.69 -13.22
CA PHE A 34 4.74 -7.43 -12.60
C PHE A 34 4.80 -7.53 -11.07
N LYS A 35 4.34 -8.65 -10.48
CA LYS A 35 4.45 -8.91 -9.03
C LYS A 35 5.91 -8.84 -8.56
N ASP A 36 6.81 -9.50 -9.27
CA ASP A 36 8.24 -9.53 -8.93
C ASP A 36 8.87 -8.13 -9.02
N MET A 37 8.52 -7.36 -10.06
CA MET A 37 8.97 -5.97 -10.20
C MET A 37 8.46 -5.09 -9.07
N LEU A 38 7.17 -5.17 -8.75
CA LEU A 38 6.53 -4.38 -7.69
C LEU A 38 7.10 -4.73 -6.32
N GLN A 39 7.26 -6.02 -6.02
CA GLN A 39 7.86 -6.47 -4.77
C GLN A 39 9.33 -6.02 -4.64
N SER A 40 10.09 -6.08 -5.73
CA SER A 40 11.47 -5.60 -5.76
C SER A 40 11.52 -4.10 -5.45
N ARG A 41 10.64 -3.29 -6.05
CA ARG A 41 10.58 -1.86 -5.81
C ARG A 41 10.19 -1.52 -4.37
N ILE A 42 9.22 -2.24 -3.79
CA ILE A 42 8.86 -2.11 -2.36
C ILE A 42 10.07 -2.40 -1.47
N LEU A 43 10.82 -3.46 -1.75
CA LEU A 43 12.01 -3.81 -0.98
C LEU A 43 13.13 -2.76 -1.10
N GLU A 44 13.34 -2.19 -2.29
CA GLU A 44 14.28 -1.08 -2.49
C GLU A 44 13.90 0.13 -1.61
N VAL A 45 12.63 0.54 -1.62
CA VAL A 45 12.16 1.64 -0.78
C VAL A 45 12.34 1.32 0.71
N LEU A 46 12.00 0.12 1.14
CA LEU A 46 12.23 -0.29 2.53
C LEU A 46 13.72 -0.23 2.91
N ASP A 47 14.61 -0.55 1.97
CA ASP A 47 16.06 -0.55 2.23
C ASP A 47 16.62 0.86 2.40
N GLU A 48 16.07 1.85 1.70
CA GLU A 48 16.42 3.27 1.84
C GLU A 48 16.07 3.84 3.22
N TRP A 49 15.08 3.29 3.90
CA TRP A 49 14.61 3.81 5.18
C TRP A 49 15.57 3.54 6.33
N ARG A 50 15.78 4.57 7.15
CA ARG A 50 16.47 4.41 8.43
C ARG A 50 15.52 3.81 9.45
N VAL A 51 16.04 2.88 10.24
CA VAL A 51 15.31 2.32 11.38
C VAL A 51 15.40 3.30 12.53
N GLU A 52 14.25 3.76 12.98
CA GLU A 52 14.04 4.69 14.09
C GLU A 52 12.99 4.08 15.04
N ASP A 53 12.03 4.88 15.47
CA ASP A 53 10.94 4.47 16.33
C ASP A 53 9.58 4.32 15.56
N GLN A 54 9.65 3.88 14.29
CA GLN A 54 8.46 3.68 13.47
C GLN A 54 7.45 2.78 14.18
N TYR A 55 6.18 3.18 14.20
CA TYR A 55 5.11 2.35 14.74
C TYR A 55 4.20 1.73 13.67
N ALA A 56 4.22 2.30 12.47
CA ALA A 56 3.48 1.78 11.33
C ALA A 56 4.18 2.12 10.00
N VAL A 57 3.95 1.27 9.03
CA VAL A 57 4.22 1.49 7.61
C VAL A 57 2.88 1.69 6.91
N MET A 58 2.82 2.58 5.93
CA MET A 58 1.63 2.79 5.12
C MET A 58 1.96 2.60 3.64
N PHE A 59 1.15 1.82 2.97
CA PHE A 59 1.09 1.68 1.53
C PHE A 59 -0.11 2.49 1.06
N PHE A 60 0.18 3.70 0.57
CA PHE A 60 -0.81 4.69 0.19
C PHE A 60 -1.11 4.54 -1.29
N ILE A 61 -2.30 4.06 -1.62
CA ILE A 61 -2.72 3.72 -2.98
C ILE A 61 -4.01 4.48 -3.28
N TYR A 62 -3.96 5.36 -4.24
CA TYR A 62 -5.10 6.23 -4.56
C TYR A 62 -5.18 6.50 -6.06
N PRO A 63 -6.39 6.66 -6.65
CA PRO A 63 -6.55 7.06 -8.02
C PRO A 63 -6.03 8.49 -8.21
N ASN A 64 -5.20 8.71 -9.22
CA ASN A 64 -4.73 10.04 -9.56
C ASN A 64 -5.62 10.66 -10.64
N GLU A 65 -6.39 11.69 -10.25
CA GLU A 65 -7.32 12.41 -11.11
C GLU A 65 -6.62 13.56 -11.88
N GLU A 66 -5.38 13.93 -11.50
CA GLU A 66 -4.69 15.09 -12.05
C GLU A 66 -3.95 14.78 -13.35
N TYR A 67 -3.56 13.53 -13.55
CA TYR A 67 -2.71 13.13 -14.67
C TYR A 67 -3.38 12.10 -15.58
N GLU A 68 -3.18 12.29 -16.86
CA GLU A 68 -3.47 11.28 -17.89
C GLU A 68 -2.14 10.60 -18.30
N TYR A 69 -2.09 9.28 -18.25
CA TYR A 69 -0.93 8.51 -18.63
C TYR A 69 -1.29 7.47 -19.70
N ARG A 70 -0.64 7.52 -20.85
CA ARG A 70 -0.91 6.64 -22.00
C ARG A 70 -2.38 6.62 -22.47
N GLY A 71 -3.12 7.71 -22.23
CA GLY A 71 -4.54 7.83 -22.59
C GLY A 71 -5.52 7.33 -21.53
N TYR A 72 -5.02 6.95 -20.36
CA TYR A 72 -5.83 6.56 -19.20
C TYR A 72 -5.78 7.63 -18.11
N SER A 73 -6.91 7.89 -17.46
CA SER A 73 -7.05 8.76 -16.27
C SER A 73 -7.41 7.91 -15.03
N ASN A 74 -7.36 8.49 -13.86
CA ASN A 74 -7.70 7.83 -12.59
C ASN A 74 -6.90 6.53 -12.33
N ILE A 75 -5.67 6.48 -12.83
CA ILE A 75 -4.82 5.31 -12.61
C ILE A 75 -4.27 5.39 -11.18
N PRO A 76 -4.22 4.27 -10.43
CA PRO A 76 -3.74 4.32 -9.07
C PRO A 76 -2.24 4.61 -8.97
N GLU A 77 -1.88 5.66 -8.22
CA GLU A 77 -0.54 5.86 -7.69
C GLU A 77 -0.33 5.00 -6.46
N PHE A 78 0.93 4.64 -6.22
CA PHE A 78 1.33 3.92 -5.02
C PHE A 78 2.57 4.57 -4.41
N LYS A 79 2.42 5.04 -3.17
CA LYS A 79 3.50 5.62 -2.37
C LYS A 79 3.65 4.86 -1.07
N MET A 80 4.86 4.80 -0.55
CA MET A 80 5.15 4.22 0.76
C MET A 80 5.50 5.32 1.75
N LEU A 81 4.97 5.20 2.97
CA LEU A 81 5.21 6.12 4.08
C LEU A 81 5.49 5.32 5.36
N TYR A 82 6.10 5.99 6.34
CA TYR A 82 6.12 5.50 7.72
C TYR A 82 5.85 6.62 8.71
N LYS A 83 5.46 6.27 9.92
CA LYS A 83 5.24 7.20 11.03
C LYS A 83 6.02 6.76 12.27
N ASN A 84 6.62 7.72 12.95
CA ASN A 84 7.41 7.51 14.15
C ASN A 84 6.61 7.84 15.42
N GLU A 85 6.85 7.13 16.52
CA GLU A 85 6.23 7.45 17.82
C GLU A 85 6.62 8.85 18.30
N SER A 86 7.88 9.26 18.11
CA SER A 86 8.36 10.59 18.49
C SER A 86 7.63 11.73 17.78
N GLU A 87 7.07 11.52 16.60
CA GLU A 87 6.28 12.52 15.89
C GLU A 87 4.90 12.72 16.52
N MET A 88 4.34 11.67 17.12
CA MET A 88 3.07 11.77 17.84
C MET A 88 3.20 12.60 19.12
N GLU A 89 4.34 12.50 19.81
CA GLU A 89 4.60 13.27 21.02
C GLU A 89 4.75 14.77 20.75
N HIS A 90 5.22 15.15 19.55
CA HIS A 90 5.49 16.53 19.15
C HIS A 90 4.35 17.21 18.42
N ASN A 91 3.27 16.52 18.09
CA ASN A 91 2.12 17.10 17.41
C ASN A 91 1.29 17.95 18.38
N VAL A 92 1.76 19.20 18.61
CA VAL A 92 1.29 20.12 19.65
C VAL A 92 0.14 21.00 19.16
N ASN A 93 -0.70 20.53 18.24
CA ASN A 93 -1.89 21.27 17.88
C ASN A 93 -2.99 21.04 18.93
N PRO A 94 -3.26 22.03 19.84
CA PRO A 94 -4.23 21.84 20.92
C PRO A 94 -5.67 21.64 20.43
N PHE A 95 -5.96 21.94 19.17
CA PHE A 95 -7.29 21.73 18.57
C PHE A 95 -7.54 20.26 18.22
N PHE A 96 -6.51 19.46 18.01
CA PHE A 96 -6.61 18.04 17.67
C PHE A 96 -6.45 17.10 18.87
N ARG A 97 -6.14 17.64 20.05
CA ARG A 97 -6.02 16.86 21.29
C ARG A 97 -7.34 16.31 21.85
N ALA A 98 -8.47 16.65 21.23
CA ALA A 98 -9.78 16.38 21.84
C ALA A 98 -10.31 14.98 21.60
N SER A 99 -9.78 14.21 20.64
CA SER A 99 -10.34 12.91 20.23
C SER A 99 -9.51 11.70 20.64
N GLY A 100 -8.43 11.88 21.43
CA GLY A 100 -7.57 10.77 21.81
C GLY A 100 -6.74 10.24 20.64
N ASP A 101 -5.78 9.43 20.95
CA ASP A 101 -4.64 9.03 20.14
C ASP A 101 -4.95 8.35 18.78
N ASP A 102 -6.20 8.02 18.48
CA ASP A 102 -6.53 7.10 17.40
C ASP A 102 -6.61 7.76 16.03
N GLU A 103 -7.25 8.92 15.89
CA GLU A 103 -7.44 9.54 14.58
C GLU A 103 -6.13 10.11 14.02
N GLU A 104 -5.39 10.88 14.82
CA GLU A 104 -4.09 11.41 14.42
C GLU A 104 -3.06 10.31 14.14
N ARG A 105 -3.20 9.17 14.83
CA ARG A 105 -2.29 8.05 14.71
C ARG A 105 -2.43 7.33 13.38
N TRP A 106 -3.65 7.15 12.90
CA TRP A 106 -3.96 6.23 11.82
C TRP A 106 -4.41 6.90 10.53
N ASN A 107 -4.95 8.11 10.59
CA ASN A 107 -5.46 8.81 9.41
C ASN A 107 -4.28 9.37 8.58
N PRO A 108 -4.20 9.03 7.27
CA PRO A 108 -3.13 9.49 6.36
C PRO A 108 -2.97 11.00 6.32
N ALA A 109 -4.06 11.77 6.50
CA ALA A 109 -4.03 13.23 6.47
C ALA A 109 -3.11 13.86 7.54
N PHE A 110 -2.79 13.13 8.61
CA PHE A 110 -1.87 13.55 9.67
C PHE A 110 -0.45 13.00 9.50
N TRP A 111 -0.19 12.28 8.42
CA TRP A 111 1.15 11.75 8.14
C TRP A 111 1.92 12.76 7.26
N SER A 112 3.22 12.88 7.51
CA SER A 112 4.04 13.88 6.82
C SER A 112 4.20 13.57 5.35
N TYR A 113 3.74 14.47 4.48
CA TYR A 113 3.92 14.38 3.03
C TYR A 113 5.39 14.45 2.59
N ASP A 114 6.27 15.02 3.40
CA ASP A 114 7.71 15.12 3.11
C ASP A 114 8.43 13.76 3.12
N ARG A 115 7.72 12.69 3.50
CA ARG A 115 8.24 11.33 3.64
C ARG A 115 7.46 10.32 2.80
N GLN A 116 7.11 10.71 1.60
CA GLN A 116 6.49 9.85 0.62
C GLN A 116 7.56 9.32 -0.34
N TRP A 117 7.68 8.00 -0.43
CA TRP A 117 8.55 7.33 -1.39
C TRP A 117 7.71 6.74 -2.51
N PRO A 118 7.87 7.22 -3.75
CA PRO A 118 7.08 6.72 -4.86
C PRO A 118 7.48 5.28 -5.23
N VAL A 119 6.48 4.46 -5.39
CA VAL A 119 6.59 3.11 -5.96
C VAL A 119 6.06 3.12 -7.39
N ILE A 120 4.86 3.67 -7.59
CA ILE A 120 4.24 3.93 -8.88
C ILE A 120 3.79 5.39 -8.89
N GLU A 121 4.27 6.18 -9.85
CA GLU A 121 3.91 7.59 -10.06
C GLU A 121 3.85 7.92 -11.54
N PHE A 122 3.11 8.97 -11.93
CA PHE A 122 2.83 9.31 -13.34
C PHE A 122 3.32 10.72 -13.74
N GLU A 123 3.90 11.49 -12.83
CA GLU A 123 4.42 12.84 -13.13
C GLU A 123 5.60 12.83 -14.11
N GLU A 124 6.42 11.79 -14.07
CA GLU A 124 7.60 11.57 -14.89
C GLU A 124 7.53 10.20 -15.57
N PRO A 125 8.22 9.96 -16.70
CA PRO A 125 8.33 8.61 -17.23
C PRO A 125 8.85 7.64 -16.17
N ASN A 126 8.02 6.71 -15.76
CA ASN A 126 8.29 5.77 -14.67
C ASN A 126 8.12 4.33 -15.18
N PRO A 127 9.19 3.51 -15.15
CA PRO A 127 9.10 2.12 -15.61
C PRO A 127 8.04 1.28 -14.88
N MET A 128 7.72 1.61 -13.61
CA MET A 128 6.67 0.93 -12.88
C MET A 128 5.28 1.33 -13.35
N ALA A 129 5.09 2.60 -13.75
CA ALA A 129 3.84 3.08 -14.36
C ALA A 129 3.60 2.40 -15.72
N ASP A 130 4.63 2.31 -16.57
CA ASP A 130 4.54 1.58 -17.83
C ASP A 130 4.20 0.11 -17.60
N ALA A 131 4.89 -0.55 -16.67
CA ALA A 131 4.65 -1.95 -16.34
C ALA A 131 3.23 -2.18 -15.77
N LEU A 132 2.71 -1.26 -14.98
CA LEU A 132 1.33 -1.32 -14.45
C LEU A 132 0.32 -1.32 -15.61
N ILE A 133 0.46 -0.39 -16.56
CA ILE A 133 -0.47 -0.32 -17.70
C ILE A 133 -0.34 -1.57 -18.58
N ASP A 134 0.88 -2.00 -18.90
CA ASP A 134 1.10 -3.21 -19.68
C ASP A 134 0.51 -4.45 -18.99
N TRP A 135 0.60 -4.52 -17.66
CA TRP A 135 -0.04 -5.59 -16.87
C TRP A 135 -1.56 -5.53 -16.95
N TYR A 136 -2.17 -4.36 -16.79
CA TYR A 136 -3.62 -4.20 -16.91
C TYR A 136 -4.12 -4.60 -18.29
N GLU A 137 -3.45 -4.16 -19.36
CA GLU A 137 -3.78 -4.51 -20.72
C GLU A 137 -3.65 -6.03 -20.95
N SER A 138 -2.57 -6.65 -20.45
CA SER A 138 -2.31 -8.08 -20.61
C SER A 138 -3.26 -8.98 -19.83
N THR A 139 -3.75 -8.53 -18.67
CA THR A 139 -4.70 -9.27 -17.82
C THR A 139 -6.16 -8.97 -18.18
N GLY A 140 -6.39 -8.06 -19.12
CA GLY A 140 -7.72 -7.78 -19.66
C GLY A 140 -8.57 -6.90 -18.75
N VAL A 141 -7.97 -6.04 -17.91
CA VAL A 141 -8.70 -5.02 -17.18
C VAL A 141 -9.44 -4.13 -18.17
N GLN A 142 -10.76 -4.09 -18.07
CA GLN A 142 -11.60 -3.31 -18.97
C GLN A 142 -11.76 -1.88 -18.46
N ASP A 143 -11.81 -0.91 -19.38
CA ASP A 143 -12.06 0.49 -19.06
C ASP A 143 -11.18 0.99 -17.90
N ILE A 144 -9.87 0.83 -18.05
CA ILE A 144 -8.85 1.19 -17.03
C ILE A 144 -9.08 2.64 -16.56
N GLY A 145 -9.20 2.84 -15.26
CA GLY A 145 -9.49 4.14 -14.64
C GLY A 145 -10.96 4.58 -14.71
N GLY A 146 -11.81 3.83 -15.43
CA GLY A 146 -13.25 4.06 -15.42
C GLY A 146 -13.90 3.58 -14.13
N GLU A 147 -14.99 4.17 -13.74
CA GLU A 147 -15.76 3.80 -12.55
C GLU A 147 -17.21 3.45 -12.92
N SER A 148 -17.77 2.45 -12.24
CA SER A 148 -19.17 2.09 -12.39
C SER A 148 -20.08 3.21 -11.87
N SER A 149 -21.23 3.45 -12.52
CA SER A 149 -22.22 4.42 -12.04
C SER A 149 -22.96 3.98 -10.76
N ASP A 150 -22.93 2.70 -10.45
CA ASP A 150 -23.70 2.09 -9.35
C ASP A 150 -22.81 1.82 -8.12
N VAL A 151 -22.10 2.86 -7.69
CA VAL A 151 -21.14 2.77 -6.57
C VAL A 151 -21.72 3.14 -5.20
N PHE A 152 -23.01 3.47 -5.14
CA PHE A 152 -23.70 3.78 -3.89
C PHE A 152 -24.92 2.87 -3.69
N ASP A 153 -25.14 2.43 -2.47
CA ASP A 153 -26.34 1.68 -2.08
C ASP A 153 -27.57 2.61 -1.91
N GLU A 154 -28.71 2.02 -1.57
CA GLU A 154 -29.96 2.74 -1.31
C GLU A 154 -29.88 3.74 -0.13
N ASN A 155 -28.89 3.59 0.76
CA ASN A 155 -28.61 4.47 1.90
C ASN A 155 -27.50 5.48 1.59
N MET A 156 -27.08 5.61 0.32
CA MET A 156 -25.98 6.47 -0.09
C MET A 156 -24.61 6.10 0.52
N ARG A 157 -24.42 4.85 0.90
CA ARG A 157 -23.09 4.35 1.29
C ARG A 157 -22.30 3.97 0.03
N TYR A 158 -21.05 4.35 0.00
CA TYR A 158 -20.14 3.90 -1.05
C TYR A 158 -19.90 2.39 -0.94
N ILE A 159 -20.27 1.67 -1.99
CA ILE A 159 -20.12 0.21 -2.13
C ILE A 159 -19.16 -0.16 -3.27
N GLY A 160 -18.63 0.83 -3.95
CA GLY A 160 -17.62 0.64 -4.98
C GLY A 160 -16.29 0.19 -4.42
N THR A 161 -15.39 -0.17 -5.30
CA THR A 161 -14.00 -0.57 -4.98
C THR A 161 -12.99 0.34 -5.68
N GLY A 162 -13.42 1.56 -6.04
CA GLY A 162 -12.64 2.50 -6.81
C GLY A 162 -12.65 2.24 -8.32
N PRO A 163 -11.90 3.01 -9.09
CA PRO A 163 -11.81 2.86 -10.53
C PRO A 163 -11.20 1.53 -10.94
N ASN A 164 -11.54 1.06 -12.14
CA ASN A 164 -11.05 -0.19 -12.70
C ASN A 164 -9.52 -0.20 -12.76
N GLY A 165 -8.91 -1.27 -12.28
CA GLY A 165 -7.47 -1.42 -12.08
C GLY A 165 -7.05 -1.22 -10.61
N LEU A 166 -7.74 -0.38 -9.83
CA LEU A 166 -7.44 -0.23 -8.41
C LEU A 166 -7.68 -1.52 -7.62
N PRO A 167 -8.81 -2.24 -7.78
CA PRO A 167 -9.03 -3.51 -7.09
C PRO A 167 -7.96 -4.57 -7.41
N GLU A 168 -7.53 -4.64 -8.67
CA GLU A 168 -6.49 -5.57 -9.12
C GLU A 168 -5.14 -5.24 -8.49
N LEU A 169 -4.73 -3.96 -8.50
CA LEU A 169 -3.49 -3.53 -7.86
C LEU A 169 -3.55 -3.73 -6.35
N LEU A 170 -4.65 -3.34 -5.71
CA LEU A 170 -4.84 -3.50 -4.27
C LEU A 170 -4.72 -4.97 -3.85
N LYS A 171 -5.35 -5.88 -4.60
CA LYS A 171 -5.23 -7.31 -4.36
C LYS A 171 -3.77 -7.78 -4.44
N LEU A 172 -3.04 -7.37 -5.47
CA LEU A 172 -1.64 -7.74 -5.65
C LEU A 172 -0.76 -7.19 -4.52
N VAL A 173 -0.96 -5.92 -4.14
CA VAL A 173 -0.23 -5.29 -3.03
C VAL A 173 -0.57 -5.97 -1.69
N THR A 174 -1.83 -6.37 -1.49
CA THR A 174 -2.25 -7.15 -0.31
C THR A 174 -1.50 -8.48 -0.23
N GLU A 175 -1.41 -9.21 -1.33
CA GLU A 175 -0.68 -10.48 -1.41
C GLU A 175 0.82 -10.28 -1.10
N ILE A 176 1.47 -9.29 -1.73
CA ILE A 176 2.88 -8.96 -1.47
C ILE A 176 3.08 -8.59 0.00
N THR A 177 2.23 -7.74 0.55
CA THR A 177 2.33 -7.32 1.96
C THR A 177 2.20 -8.50 2.91
N LYS A 178 1.25 -9.40 2.66
CA LYS A 178 1.06 -10.62 3.43
C LYS A 178 2.29 -11.54 3.39
N GLU A 179 2.92 -11.67 2.23
CA GLU A 179 4.19 -12.39 2.07
C GLU A 179 5.30 -11.72 2.88
N LEU A 180 5.48 -10.40 2.78
CA LEU A 180 6.49 -9.64 3.55
C LEU A 180 6.30 -9.78 5.07
N GLN A 181 5.06 -9.82 5.55
CA GLN A 181 4.73 -10.06 6.96
C GLN A 181 5.03 -11.51 7.36
N THR A 182 4.57 -12.47 6.57
CA THR A 182 4.70 -13.90 6.86
C THR A 182 6.16 -14.36 6.84
N ASP A 183 6.94 -13.85 5.89
CA ASP A 183 8.37 -14.15 5.75
C ASP A 183 9.24 -13.38 6.73
N GLY A 184 8.63 -12.49 7.55
CA GLY A 184 9.30 -11.72 8.58
C GLY A 184 10.20 -10.60 8.03
N VAL A 185 10.00 -10.15 6.82
CA VAL A 185 10.80 -9.07 6.19
C VAL A 185 10.62 -7.77 6.94
N ILE A 186 9.37 -7.41 7.27
CA ILE A 186 9.06 -6.20 8.06
C ILE A 186 9.68 -6.30 9.45
N GLU A 187 9.51 -7.42 10.14
CA GLU A 187 10.11 -7.64 11.47
C GLU A 187 11.64 -7.59 11.42
N ALA A 188 12.26 -8.17 10.41
CA ALA A 188 13.72 -8.15 10.24
C ALA A 188 14.24 -6.72 9.97
N LYS A 189 13.54 -5.93 9.18
CA LYS A 189 13.90 -4.53 8.88
C LYS A 189 13.84 -3.65 10.11
N PHE A 190 12.74 -3.70 10.87
CA PHE A 190 12.49 -2.77 11.98
C PHE A 190 12.84 -3.34 13.37
N GLY A 191 13.26 -4.62 13.46
CA GLY A 191 13.53 -5.31 14.72
C GLY A 191 12.29 -5.62 15.55
N ARG A 192 11.10 -5.39 15.02
CA ARG A 192 9.80 -5.64 15.64
C ARG A 192 8.71 -5.77 14.57
N LYS A 193 7.61 -6.40 14.94
CA LYS A 193 6.42 -6.45 14.11
C LYS A 193 5.76 -5.08 14.04
N LEU A 194 5.51 -4.60 12.84
CA LEU A 194 4.78 -3.36 12.57
C LEU A 194 3.60 -3.65 11.66
N PRO A 195 2.47 -2.95 11.84
CA PRO A 195 1.40 -2.99 10.86
C PRO A 195 1.85 -2.36 9.54
N VAL A 196 1.46 -2.97 8.44
CA VAL A 196 1.49 -2.34 7.12
C VAL A 196 0.06 -1.99 6.75
N ILE A 197 -0.26 -0.70 6.76
CA ILE A 197 -1.59 -0.17 6.51
C ILE A 197 -1.73 0.10 5.02
N LEU A 198 -2.71 -0.48 4.36
CA LEU A 198 -3.13 -0.12 3.02
C LEU A 198 -4.19 0.97 3.16
N ALA A 199 -3.96 2.13 2.56
CA ALA A 199 -4.82 3.30 2.74
C ALA A 199 -4.97 4.09 1.44
N ASP A 200 -6.08 4.82 1.37
CA ASP A 200 -6.37 5.90 0.44
C ASP A 200 -6.67 7.19 1.22
N PHE A 201 -7.18 8.21 0.56
CA PHE A 201 -7.55 9.47 1.22
C PHE A 201 -8.76 9.34 2.16
N ASP A 202 -9.67 8.40 1.90
CA ASP A 202 -11.00 8.33 2.51
C ASP A 202 -11.15 7.19 3.53
N CYS A 203 -10.08 6.44 3.83
CA CYS A 203 -10.12 5.26 4.70
C CYS A 203 -11.24 4.28 4.31
N THR A 204 -11.33 3.96 3.02
CA THR A 204 -12.44 3.18 2.47
C THR A 204 -12.50 1.77 3.04
N TRP A 205 -13.72 1.20 3.08
CA TRP A 205 -13.97 -0.14 3.64
C TRP A 205 -13.11 -1.23 3.00
N TYR A 206 -12.83 -1.15 1.70
CA TYR A 206 -12.02 -2.14 0.99
C TYR A 206 -10.53 -2.03 1.34
N MET A 207 -10.01 -0.82 1.61
CA MET A 207 -8.64 -0.61 2.09
C MET A 207 -8.45 -1.17 3.51
N ILE A 208 -9.45 -0.98 4.38
CA ILE A 208 -9.43 -1.53 5.75
C ILE A 208 -9.44 -3.06 5.71
N ASN A 209 -10.26 -3.67 4.85
CA ASN A 209 -10.28 -5.13 4.67
C ASN A 209 -8.95 -5.65 4.07
N ALA A 210 -8.39 -4.96 3.08
CA ALA A 210 -7.09 -5.30 2.51
C ALA A 210 -5.98 -5.22 3.59
N THR A 211 -6.02 -4.20 4.45
CA THR A 211 -5.12 -4.10 5.60
C THR A 211 -5.25 -5.28 6.55
N ALA A 212 -6.48 -5.68 6.88
CA ALA A 212 -6.73 -6.84 7.76
C ALA A 212 -6.15 -8.14 7.16
N GLU A 213 -6.32 -8.34 5.85
CA GLU A 213 -5.79 -9.51 5.15
C GLU A 213 -4.26 -9.49 5.05
N ALA A 214 -3.68 -8.33 4.80
CA ALA A 214 -2.23 -8.13 4.64
C ALA A 214 -1.44 -8.37 5.93
N ASN A 215 -2.09 -8.31 7.11
CA ASN A 215 -1.48 -8.44 8.44
C ASN A 215 -2.00 -9.69 9.17
N PRO A 216 -1.63 -10.90 8.73
CA PRO A 216 -2.28 -12.16 9.12
C PRO A 216 -2.09 -12.55 10.60
N ASN A 217 -1.13 -11.96 11.30
CA ASN A 217 -0.86 -12.25 12.71
C ASN A 217 -1.42 -11.15 13.64
N GLY A 218 -2.33 -10.30 13.15
CA GLY A 218 -2.98 -9.25 13.92
C GLY A 218 -2.11 -7.99 14.13
N GLU A 219 -1.08 -7.78 13.31
CA GLU A 219 -0.20 -6.62 13.41
C GLU A 219 -1.00 -5.29 13.30
N ALA A 220 -2.07 -5.27 12.49
CA ALA A 220 -2.91 -4.08 12.25
C ALA A 220 -4.17 -4.01 13.14
N GLU A 221 -4.33 -4.88 14.15
CA GLU A 221 -5.55 -4.93 14.97
C GLU A 221 -5.90 -3.57 15.60
N ALA A 222 -4.90 -2.83 16.10
CA ALA A 222 -5.13 -1.51 16.71
C ALA A 222 -5.70 -0.49 15.71
N TYR A 223 -5.22 -0.50 14.46
CA TYR A 223 -5.76 0.30 13.36
C TYR A 223 -7.21 -0.07 13.05
N ILE A 224 -7.49 -1.36 12.86
CA ILE A 224 -8.83 -1.86 12.53
C ILE A 224 -9.83 -1.49 13.62
N GLN A 225 -9.44 -1.63 14.90
CA GLN A 225 -10.28 -1.23 16.02
C GLN A 225 -10.50 0.28 16.07
N ALA A 226 -9.54 1.10 15.66
CA ALA A 226 -9.73 2.54 15.51
C ALA A 226 -10.77 2.84 14.43
N CYS A 227 -10.65 2.27 13.24
CA CYS A 227 -11.62 2.43 12.14
C CYS A 227 -13.05 2.04 12.55
N LEU A 228 -13.21 0.93 13.28
CA LEU A 228 -14.53 0.53 13.82
C LEU A 228 -15.10 1.55 14.80
N ARG A 229 -14.28 2.10 15.71
CA ARG A 229 -14.71 3.12 16.67
C ARG A 229 -15.09 4.43 16.02
N HIS A 230 -14.38 4.83 14.96
CA HIS A 230 -14.67 6.05 14.20
C HIS A 230 -15.84 5.90 13.22
N GLY A 231 -16.22 4.66 12.90
CA GLY A 231 -17.32 4.36 11.99
C GLY A 231 -16.92 4.38 10.51
N ASP A 232 -15.61 4.32 10.22
CA ASP A 232 -15.08 4.21 8.86
C ASP A 232 -15.48 2.88 8.23
N ILE A 233 -15.63 1.85 9.05
CA ILE A 233 -16.15 0.54 8.67
C ILE A 233 -17.09 0.01 9.77
N SER A 234 -18.12 -0.75 9.39
CA SER A 234 -18.98 -1.47 10.32
C SER A 234 -18.56 -2.93 10.47
N GLU A 235 -18.96 -3.57 11.55
CA GLU A 235 -18.64 -4.98 11.85
C GLU A 235 -19.09 -5.95 10.74
N ASP A 236 -20.20 -5.66 10.06
CA ASP A 236 -20.73 -6.45 8.96
C ASP A 236 -19.99 -6.25 7.63
N GLN A 237 -19.29 -5.14 7.47
CA GLN A 237 -18.42 -4.86 6.32
C GLN A 237 -17.01 -5.45 6.49
N LEU A 238 -16.61 -5.73 7.74
CA LEU A 238 -15.28 -6.29 8.01
C LEU A 238 -15.27 -7.78 7.70
N VAL A 239 -14.56 -8.14 6.64
CA VAL A 239 -14.33 -9.54 6.25
C VAL A 239 -13.26 -10.13 7.17
N ARG A 240 -13.66 -10.91 8.17
CA ARG A 240 -12.72 -11.67 9.00
C ARG A 240 -12.42 -12.99 8.30
N ASN A 241 -11.20 -13.19 7.88
CA ASN A 241 -10.74 -14.50 7.44
C ASN A 241 -10.65 -15.44 8.65
N ASN A 242 -11.69 -16.26 8.85
CA ASN A 242 -11.73 -17.31 9.87
C ASN A 242 -10.95 -18.56 9.41
#